data_e798428ce7ee51a5604c2f0a07674d06
#
_entry.id   e798428ce7ee51a5604c2f0a07674d06
#
_cell.length_a   1.000
_cell.length_b   1.000
_cell.length_c   1.000
_cell.angle_alpha   90.00
_cell.angle_beta   90.00
_cell.angle_gamma   90.00
#
_symmetry.space_group_name_H-M   'P 1'
#
loop_
_entity.id
_entity.type
_entity.pdbx_description
1 polymer ?
#
loop_
_entity_poly.entity_id
_entity_poly.type
_entity_poly.pdbx_seq_one_letter_code
_entity_poly.pdbx_strand_id
1 'polypeptide(L)'
;QGWAKALNKMPFVFALVGIALLSIISIPFFHMELGLPDDSFYEEGTHQRDSYDLLVEAYGEGYHASLVVVAEAEQNGEVLSKLELLQGELMSMDHVDYITNVVPKQSGEMAVIMLNPTTGPNAQETIDLVHEIRSAHIEGVKLHVTGTTAMNIDISEKLTDALPVFAVLIIGLAFIIFMVVFRSLLVPLKAVLGFVLSLGATLGFVTWVIQDGNFYEVFGFATSSPVLNFLPILTIGILFGLAMDYEVFLVSRMREEYAHSGNARKAVMAGIRESGGVVTAAGLIMIAVFAGFMMAPDPMTKIIGLALTFGVIFDAFIVRMMIVPAVMILMGKAAWYMPKWLDKILPNIDIEGESIIKELEKKK
;
A
#
# COMPACT_ATOMS: atom_id res chain seq x y z
N GLN A 1 -27.14 7.91 -18.70
CA GLN A 1 -27.25 9.05 -19.65
C GLN A 1 -27.14 10.42 -18.94
N GLY A 2 -27.73 10.62 -17.77
CA GLY A 2 -27.66 11.89 -17.03
C GLY A 2 -26.25 12.28 -16.60
N TRP A 3 -25.48 11.32 -16.04
CA TRP A 3 -24.11 11.51 -15.60
C TRP A 3 -23.17 11.97 -16.73
N ALA A 4 -23.20 11.28 -17.85
CA ALA A 4 -22.40 11.63 -19.02
C ALA A 4 -22.71 13.04 -19.53
N LYS A 5 -23.99 13.45 -19.53
CA LYS A 5 -24.38 14.82 -19.90
C LYS A 5 -23.87 15.88 -18.93
N ALA A 6 -23.91 15.59 -17.60
CA ALA A 6 -23.37 16.47 -16.58
C ALA A 6 -21.85 16.67 -16.72
N LEU A 7 -21.10 15.57 -16.89
CA LEU A 7 -19.65 15.58 -17.15
C LEU A 7 -19.31 16.40 -18.42
N ASN A 8 -20.06 16.21 -19.49
CA ASN A 8 -19.82 16.96 -20.73
C ASN A 8 -20.09 18.46 -20.58
N LYS A 9 -21.01 18.85 -19.69
CA LYS A 9 -21.36 20.26 -19.46
C LYS A 9 -20.30 20.99 -18.63
N MET A 10 -19.71 20.32 -17.62
CA MET A 10 -18.82 20.94 -16.64
C MET A 10 -17.57 20.06 -16.36
N PRO A 11 -16.78 19.66 -17.39
CA PRO A 11 -15.69 18.72 -17.21
C PRO A 11 -14.61 19.23 -16.25
N PHE A 12 -14.28 20.52 -16.30
CA PHE A 12 -13.30 21.14 -15.43
C PHE A 12 -13.69 21.04 -13.94
N VAL A 13 -14.97 21.27 -13.63
CA VAL A 13 -15.45 21.19 -12.23
C VAL A 13 -15.37 19.75 -11.72
N PHE A 14 -15.79 18.76 -12.52
CA PHE A 14 -15.69 17.36 -12.12
C PHE A 14 -14.26 16.89 -11.93
N ALA A 15 -13.34 17.27 -12.81
CA ALA A 15 -11.92 16.97 -12.66
C ALA A 15 -11.35 17.61 -11.39
N LEU A 16 -11.62 18.91 -11.19
CA LEU A 16 -11.10 19.65 -10.03
C LEU A 16 -11.64 19.09 -8.71
N VAL A 17 -12.94 18.86 -8.60
CA VAL A 17 -13.57 18.32 -7.39
C VAL A 17 -13.06 16.91 -7.08
N GLY A 18 -12.95 16.03 -8.09
CA GLY A 18 -12.45 14.68 -7.90
C GLY A 18 -10.99 14.66 -7.45
N ILE A 19 -10.13 15.45 -8.09
CA ILE A 19 -8.71 15.57 -7.73
C ILE A 19 -8.57 16.17 -6.33
N ALA A 20 -9.29 17.25 -6.02
CA ALA A 20 -9.23 17.89 -4.71
C ALA A 20 -9.70 16.93 -3.60
N LEU A 21 -10.81 16.22 -3.82
CA LEU A 21 -11.34 15.25 -2.86
C LEU A 21 -10.32 14.15 -2.54
N LEU A 22 -9.78 13.48 -3.58
CA LEU A 22 -8.80 12.41 -3.36
C LEU A 22 -7.48 12.94 -2.79
N SER A 23 -7.05 14.14 -3.16
CA SER A 23 -5.85 14.78 -2.59
C SER A 23 -6.01 15.06 -1.09
N ILE A 24 -7.18 15.52 -0.65
CA ILE A 24 -7.48 15.73 0.78
C ILE A 24 -7.47 14.40 1.52
N ILE A 25 -8.11 13.38 0.98
CA ILE A 25 -8.13 12.03 1.58
C ILE A 25 -6.73 11.41 1.64
N SER A 26 -5.84 11.81 0.73
CA SER A 26 -4.45 11.32 0.70
C SER A 26 -3.54 11.97 1.76
N ILE A 27 -3.95 13.05 2.44
CA ILE A 27 -3.09 13.76 3.40
C ILE A 27 -2.54 12.85 4.50
N PRO A 28 -3.32 11.97 5.15
CA PRO A 28 -2.82 11.09 6.19
C PRO A 28 -1.75 10.09 5.73
N PHE A 29 -1.69 9.78 4.44
CA PHE A 29 -0.63 8.92 3.88
C PHE A 29 0.79 9.40 4.21
N PHE A 30 1.01 10.71 4.37
CA PHE A 30 2.34 11.27 4.60
C PHE A 30 2.88 11.06 6.02
N HIS A 31 2.04 10.65 6.96
CA HIS A 31 2.45 10.28 8.32
C HIS A 31 2.09 8.82 8.66
N MET A 32 1.93 7.99 7.62
CA MET A 32 1.63 6.57 7.78
C MET A 32 2.81 5.84 8.43
N GLU A 33 2.54 5.17 9.53
CA GLU A 33 3.48 4.29 10.22
C GLU A 33 3.14 2.84 9.90
N LEU A 34 4.16 2.05 9.62
CA LEU A 34 4.01 0.65 9.26
C LEU A 34 4.39 -0.25 10.42
N GLY A 35 3.54 -1.22 10.72
CA GLY A 35 3.76 -2.19 11.79
C GLY A 35 3.05 -3.51 11.53
N LEU A 36 3.24 -4.46 12.43
CA LEU A 36 2.46 -5.69 12.44
C LEU A 36 1.50 -5.64 13.64
N PRO A 37 0.21 -6.00 13.43
CA PRO A 37 -0.72 -6.10 14.53
C PRO A 37 -0.28 -7.20 15.50
N ASP A 38 -0.47 -6.93 16.77
CA ASP A 38 -0.36 -7.88 17.85
C ASP A 38 -1.74 -8.20 18.44
N ASP A 39 -1.78 -8.95 19.53
CA ASP A 39 -3.05 -9.38 20.12
C ASP A 39 -3.88 -8.23 20.73
N SER A 40 -3.30 -7.03 20.88
CA SER A 40 -4.03 -5.83 21.32
C SER A 40 -5.08 -5.35 20.33
N PHE A 41 -4.98 -5.77 19.04
CA PHE A 41 -5.90 -5.36 17.98
C PHE A 41 -7.21 -6.15 17.94
N TYR A 42 -7.29 -7.26 18.69
CA TYR A 42 -8.53 -8.04 18.80
C TYR A 42 -9.58 -7.30 19.66
N GLU A 43 -10.85 -7.61 19.42
CA GLU A 43 -11.97 -7.05 20.17
C GLU A 43 -11.89 -7.47 21.65
N GLU A 44 -12.29 -6.55 22.55
CA GLU A 44 -12.43 -6.83 23.98
C GLU A 44 -13.34 -8.04 24.21
N GLY A 45 -12.96 -8.91 25.16
CA GLY A 45 -13.68 -10.16 25.45
C GLY A 45 -13.32 -11.32 24.53
N THR A 46 -12.37 -11.15 23.61
CA THR A 46 -11.74 -12.28 22.92
C THR A 46 -10.60 -12.86 23.75
N HIS A 47 -10.37 -14.17 23.63
CA HIS A 47 -9.30 -14.81 24.39
C HIS A 47 -7.91 -14.21 24.13
N GLN A 48 -7.66 -13.77 22.89
CA GLN A 48 -6.40 -13.14 22.51
C GLN A 48 -6.23 -11.80 23.25
N ARG A 49 -7.26 -10.95 23.19
CA ARG A 49 -7.24 -9.64 23.85
C ARG A 49 -7.16 -9.77 25.37
N ASP A 50 -8.00 -10.60 25.97
CA ASP A 50 -8.02 -10.82 27.42
C ASP A 50 -6.65 -11.35 27.93
N SER A 51 -6.02 -12.26 27.18
CA SER A 51 -4.68 -12.76 27.52
C SER A 51 -3.61 -11.68 27.39
N TYR A 52 -3.69 -10.84 26.34
CA TYR A 52 -2.79 -9.72 26.15
C TYR A 52 -2.89 -8.73 27.32
N ASP A 53 -4.10 -8.29 27.64
CA ASP A 53 -4.35 -7.29 28.68
C ASP A 53 -3.92 -7.80 30.07
N LEU A 54 -4.15 -9.09 30.41
CA LEU A 54 -3.67 -9.68 31.66
C LEU A 54 -2.14 -9.69 31.76
N LEU A 55 -1.45 -9.95 30.66
CA LEU A 55 0.02 -9.94 30.64
C LEU A 55 0.56 -8.51 30.74
N VAL A 56 -0.08 -7.54 30.11
CA VAL A 56 0.26 -6.11 30.25
C VAL A 56 0.04 -5.63 31.69
N GLU A 57 -1.08 -6.01 32.32
CA GLU A 57 -1.36 -5.66 33.70
C GLU A 57 -0.31 -6.26 34.66
N ALA A 58 0.12 -7.50 34.40
CA ALA A 58 1.05 -8.20 35.28
C ALA A 58 2.51 -7.80 35.07
N TYR A 59 2.94 -7.52 33.85
CA TYR A 59 4.36 -7.41 33.47
C TYR A 59 4.70 -6.14 32.68
N GLY A 60 3.73 -5.26 32.40
CA GLY A 60 3.92 -4.05 31.59
C GLY A 60 3.81 -4.29 30.08
N GLU A 61 3.66 -3.22 29.30
CA GLU A 61 3.49 -3.27 27.84
C GLU A 61 4.70 -3.90 27.12
N GLY A 62 5.90 -3.67 27.62
CA GLY A 62 7.13 -4.19 27.06
C GLY A 62 7.29 -5.71 27.12
N TYR A 63 6.46 -6.40 27.90
CA TYR A 63 6.46 -7.87 27.96
C TYR A 63 6.24 -8.51 26.59
N HIS A 64 5.36 -7.92 25.78
CA HIS A 64 5.09 -8.38 24.41
C HIS A 64 6.15 -7.97 23.40
N ALA A 65 7.06 -7.06 23.79
CA ALA A 65 8.13 -6.54 22.96
C ALA A 65 9.50 -7.18 23.26
N SER A 66 9.53 -8.33 23.92
CA SER A 66 10.79 -8.99 24.33
C SER A 66 11.81 -9.08 23.20
N LEU A 67 13.03 -8.65 23.49
CA LEU A 67 14.17 -8.67 22.60
C LEU A 67 15.17 -9.74 23.02
N VAL A 68 15.78 -10.37 22.04
CA VAL A 68 16.86 -11.35 22.24
C VAL A 68 18.16 -10.76 21.70
N VAL A 69 19.07 -10.40 22.59
CA VAL A 69 20.39 -9.88 22.23
C VAL A 69 21.38 -11.03 22.26
N VAL A 70 22.07 -11.25 21.15
CA VAL A 70 23.14 -12.23 21.04
C VAL A 70 24.46 -11.46 21.03
N ALA A 71 25.25 -11.66 22.10
CA ALA A 71 26.62 -11.15 22.20
C ALA A 71 27.60 -12.20 21.67
N GLU A 72 28.38 -11.84 20.65
CA GLU A 72 29.38 -12.69 20.02
C GLU A 72 30.78 -12.11 20.24
N ALA A 73 31.74 -12.93 20.62
CA ALA A 73 33.13 -12.49 20.77
C ALA A 73 33.76 -12.19 19.41
N GLU A 74 34.33 -11.01 19.25
CA GLU A 74 35.23 -10.72 18.14
C GLU A 74 36.59 -11.40 18.39
N GLN A 75 37.38 -11.56 17.33
CA GLN A 75 38.70 -12.24 17.30
C GLN A 75 39.43 -12.30 18.65
N ASN A 76 39.52 -13.49 19.27
CA ASN A 76 40.12 -13.74 20.56
C ASN A 76 39.46 -13.04 21.77
N GLY A 77 38.24 -12.53 21.62
CA GLY A 77 37.46 -11.98 22.70
C GLY A 77 36.79 -13.08 23.56
N GLU A 78 36.43 -12.75 24.78
CA GLU A 78 35.69 -13.60 25.67
C GLU A 78 34.48 -12.83 26.19
N VAL A 79 33.26 -13.31 25.82
CA VAL A 79 31.99 -12.67 26.25
C VAL A 79 31.75 -12.89 27.72
N LEU A 80 32.17 -14.06 28.27
CA LEU A 80 31.89 -14.44 29.64
C LEU A 80 32.50 -13.46 30.65
N SER A 81 33.74 -13.01 30.40
CA SER A 81 34.43 -12.05 31.28
C SER A 81 33.83 -10.63 31.22
N LYS A 82 33.06 -10.32 30.17
CA LYS A 82 32.42 -9.03 29.95
C LYS A 82 30.92 -9.03 30.23
N LEU A 83 30.37 -10.15 30.70
CA LEU A 83 28.93 -10.34 30.80
C LEU A 83 28.27 -9.33 31.76
N GLU A 84 28.90 -9.02 32.90
CA GLU A 84 28.40 -8.01 33.84
C GLU A 84 28.43 -6.61 33.25
N LEU A 85 29.47 -6.26 32.48
CA LEU A 85 29.57 -4.99 31.78
C LEU A 85 28.45 -4.87 30.72
N LEU A 86 28.26 -5.93 29.93
CA LEU A 86 27.21 -6.02 28.92
C LEU A 86 25.81 -5.81 29.50
N GLN A 87 25.52 -6.48 30.62
CA GLN A 87 24.25 -6.31 31.34
C GLN A 87 24.08 -4.89 31.85
N GLY A 88 25.16 -4.32 32.44
CA GLY A 88 25.15 -2.94 32.93
C GLY A 88 24.92 -1.91 31.83
N GLU A 89 25.56 -2.06 30.66
CA GLU A 89 25.37 -1.19 29.52
C GLU A 89 23.95 -1.32 28.92
N LEU A 90 23.46 -2.53 28.72
CA LEU A 90 22.10 -2.74 28.22
C LEU A 90 21.05 -2.16 29.18
N MET A 91 21.23 -2.33 30.49
CA MET A 91 20.33 -1.76 31.51
C MET A 91 20.42 -0.23 31.63
N SER A 92 21.50 0.38 31.15
CA SER A 92 21.68 1.84 31.16
C SER A 92 21.08 2.52 29.91
N MET A 93 20.68 1.74 28.91
CA MET A 93 20.04 2.28 27.72
C MET A 93 18.62 2.76 28.04
N ASP A 94 18.21 3.83 27.39
CA ASP A 94 16.85 4.33 27.52
C ASP A 94 15.84 3.28 27.03
N HIS A 95 14.70 3.22 27.69
CA HIS A 95 13.60 2.29 27.38
C HIS A 95 13.86 0.80 27.60
N VAL A 96 14.94 0.39 28.27
CA VAL A 96 15.10 -0.96 28.80
C VAL A 96 14.47 -1.02 30.19
N ASP A 97 13.53 -1.95 30.38
CA ASP A 97 12.86 -2.14 31.68
C ASP A 97 13.64 -3.14 32.54
N TYR A 98 13.81 -4.37 32.07
CA TYR A 98 14.56 -5.40 32.79
C TYR A 98 15.13 -6.48 31.86
N ILE A 99 16.18 -7.13 32.34
CA ILE A 99 16.75 -8.34 31.73
C ILE A 99 16.08 -9.56 32.35
N THR A 100 15.44 -10.37 31.52
CA THR A 100 14.68 -11.55 31.95
C THR A 100 15.58 -12.76 32.15
N ASN A 101 16.54 -12.96 31.23
CA ASN A 101 17.38 -14.15 31.24
C ASN A 101 18.75 -13.88 30.59
N VAL A 102 19.78 -14.57 31.08
CA VAL A 102 21.12 -14.51 30.51
C VAL A 102 21.68 -15.92 30.43
N VAL A 103 21.96 -16.38 29.22
CA VAL A 103 22.44 -17.74 28.94
C VAL A 103 23.78 -17.67 28.21
N PRO A 104 24.91 -17.80 28.95
CA PRO A 104 26.22 -17.90 28.31
C PRO A 104 26.45 -19.27 27.71
N LYS A 105 27.11 -19.32 26.52
CA LYS A 105 27.63 -20.57 25.96
C LYS A 105 28.81 -21.07 26.78
N GLN A 106 28.89 -22.37 26.96
CA GLN A 106 29.98 -22.98 27.73
C GLN A 106 31.41 -22.67 27.21
N SER A 107 31.55 -22.38 25.93
CA SER A 107 32.83 -21.99 25.33
C SER A 107 33.27 -20.55 25.67
N GLY A 108 32.38 -19.72 26.23
CA GLY A 108 32.66 -18.31 26.55
C GLY A 108 32.61 -17.37 25.33
N GLU A 109 32.38 -17.90 24.11
CA GLU A 109 32.42 -17.13 22.88
C GLU A 109 31.10 -16.36 22.58
N MET A 110 30.01 -16.77 23.22
CA MET A 110 28.68 -16.20 22.99
C MET A 110 27.87 -16.17 24.29
N ALA A 111 26.95 -15.19 24.35
CA ALA A 111 25.88 -15.19 25.35
C ALA A 111 24.58 -14.71 24.70
N VAL A 112 23.47 -15.25 25.18
CA VAL A 112 22.11 -14.79 24.82
C VAL A 112 21.54 -14.05 26.03
N ILE A 113 21.13 -12.82 25.81
CA ILE A 113 20.52 -11.96 26.82
C ILE A 113 19.10 -11.63 26.35
N MET A 114 18.13 -11.98 27.18
CA MET A 114 16.73 -11.62 26.94
C MET A 114 16.37 -10.41 27.77
N LEU A 115 15.86 -9.38 27.14
CA LEU A 115 15.43 -8.15 27.80
C LEU A 115 14.06 -7.71 27.31
N ASN A 116 13.38 -6.97 28.15
CA ASN A 116 12.09 -6.37 27.85
C ASN A 116 12.24 -4.85 27.83
N PRO A 117 11.72 -4.18 26.80
CA PRO A 117 11.64 -2.72 26.79
C PRO A 117 10.51 -2.23 27.71
N THR A 118 10.43 -0.91 27.90
CA THR A 118 9.36 -0.27 28.67
C THR A 118 8.07 -0.10 27.87
N THR A 119 8.16 -0.17 26.52
CA THR A 119 7.07 0.10 25.58
C THR A 119 6.74 -1.12 24.73
N GLY A 120 5.57 -1.09 24.09
CA GLY A 120 5.08 -2.19 23.26
C GLY A 120 5.88 -2.42 21.96
N PRO A 121 5.60 -3.52 21.22
CA PRO A 121 6.41 -3.96 20.08
C PRO A 121 6.39 -3.03 18.88
N ASN A 122 5.36 -2.19 18.72
CA ASN A 122 5.21 -1.24 17.62
C ASN A 122 5.55 0.21 18.02
N ALA A 123 5.98 0.44 19.28
CA ALA A 123 6.34 1.77 19.74
C ALA A 123 7.67 2.24 19.14
N GLN A 124 7.76 3.54 18.81
CA GLN A 124 8.98 4.11 18.22
C GLN A 124 10.18 3.96 19.16
N GLU A 125 9.96 4.07 20.46
CA GLU A 125 10.98 3.88 21.50
C GLU A 125 11.58 2.46 21.47
N THR A 126 10.75 1.43 21.20
CA THR A 126 11.23 0.05 21.04
C THR A 126 12.04 -0.13 19.76
N ILE A 127 11.63 0.52 18.67
CA ILE A 127 12.34 0.53 17.38
C ILE A 127 13.71 1.19 17.56
N ASP A 128 13.73 2.36 18.19
CA ASP A 128 14.97 3.12 18.45
C ASP A 128 15.93 2.34 19.35
N LEU A 129 15.41 1.66 20.38
CA LEU A 129 16.20 0.78 21.25
C LEU A 129 16.85 -0.37 20.47
N VAL A 130 16.14 -1.01 19.55
CA VAL A 130 16.72 -2.07 18.70
C VAL A 130 17.90 -1.54 17.89
N HIS A 131 17.76 -0.34 17.31
CA HIS A 131 18.85 0.31 16.57
C HIS A 131 20.01 0.72 17.47
N GLU A 132 19.72 1.24 18.65
CA GLU A 132 20.73 1.62 19.65
C GLU A 132 21.56 0.40 20.05
N ILE A 133 20.93 -0.71 20.41
CA ILE A 133 21.64 -1.96 20.79
C ILE A 133 22.51 -2.45 19.62
N ARG A 134 22.00 -2.43 18.39
CA ARG A 134 22.75 -2.86 17.18
C ARG A 134 23.95 -1.97 16.87
N SER A 135 23.87 -0.68 17.22
CA SER A 135 24.95 0.29 17.01
C SER A 135 25.91 0.40 18.20
N ALA A 136 25.56 -0.20 19.33
CA ALA A 136 26.39 -0.16 20.53
C ALA A 136 27.75 -0.82 20.28
N HIS A 137 28.81 -0.12 20.66
CA HIS A 137 30.17 -0.57 20.48
C HIS A 137 30.77 -1.00 21.80
N ILE A 138 30.91 -2.30 21.99
CA ILE A 138 31.58 -2.88 23.14
C ILE A 138 32.85 -3.56 22.66
N GLU A 139 34.00 -3.13 23.17
CA GLU A 139 35.29 -3.60 22.69
C GLU A 139 35.42 -5.13 22.74
N GLY A 140 35.64 -5.74 21.56
CA GLY A 140 35.79 -7.18 21.39
C GLY A 140 34.49 -8.00 21.50
N VAL A 141 33.33 -7.34 21.46
CA VAL A 141 32.01 -8.00 21.43
C VAL A 141 31.14 -7.36 20.38
N LYS A 142 30.55 -8.19 19.55
CA LYS A 142 29.53 -7.77 18.57
C LYS A 142 28.13 -8.14 19.09
N LEU A 143 27.22 -7.19 19.02
CA LEU A 143 25.84 -7.38 19.41
C LEU A 143 24.94 -7.61 18.20
N HIS A 144 24.07 -8.59 18.30
CA HIS A 144 23.02 -8.87 17.35
C HIS A 144 21.70 -8.87 18.09
N VAL A 145 20.68 -8.23 17.53
CA VAL A 145 19.33 -8.21 18.11
C VAL A 145 18.41 -9.03 17.23
N THR A 146 17.70 -9.97 17.85
CA THR A 146 16.73 -10.85 17.22
C THR A 146 15.49 -11.00 18.14
N GLY A 147 14.62 -11.90 17.81
CA GLY A 147 13.33 -12.07 18.47
C GLY A 147 12.21 -11.57 17.56
N THR A 148 10.97 -11.87 17.91
CA THR A 148 9.79 -11.56 17.08
C THR A 148 9.69 -10.05 16.81
N THR A 149 9.88 -9.22 17.84
CA THR A 149 9.83 -7.76 17.73
C THR A 149 10.90 -7.24 16.77
N ALA A 150 12.17 -7.61 16.96
CA ALA A 150 13.25 -7.17 16.08
C ALA A 150 13.07 -7.66 14.64
N MET A 151 12.56 -8.87 14.44
CA MET A 151 12.24 -9.41 13.13
C MET A 151 11.12 -8.63 12.44
N ASN A 152 10.08 -8.25 13.18
CA ASN A 152 8.98 -7.44 12.66
C ASN A 152 9.44 -6.04 12.25
N ILE A 153 10.35 -5.43 13.03
CA ILE A 153 11.00 -4.16 12.67
C ILE A 153 11.78 -4.31 11.37
N ASP A 154 12.65 -5.33 11.26
CA ASP A 154 13.45 -5.58 10.05
C ASP A 154 12.59 -5.83 8.82
N ILE A 155 11.48 -6.55 8.95
CA ILE A 155 10.51 -6.77 7.87
C ILE A 155 9.87 -5.44 7.45
N SER A 156 9.41 -4.64 8.41
CA SER A 156 8.76 -3.35 8.13
C SER A 156 9.70 -2.39 7.42
N GLU A 157 10.96 -2.30 7.84
CA GLU A 157 11.98 -1.48 7.20
C GLU A 157 12.28 -1.95 5.77
N LYS A 158 12.50 -3.25 5.57
CA LYS A 158 12.76 -3.81 4.23
C LYS A 158 11.59 -3.61 3.28
N LEU A 159 10.34 -3.72 3.77
CA LEU A 159 9.16 -3.46 2.97
C LEU A 159 9.04 -1.97 2.62
N THR A 160 9.33 -1.10 3.59
CA THR A 160 9.35 0.36 3.37
C THR A 160 10.38 0.74 2.31
N ASP A 161 11.59 0.21 2.39
CA ASP A 161 12.66 0.44 1.42
C ASP A 161 12.34 -0.11 0.03
N ALA A 162 11.61 -1.22 -0.04
CA ALA A 162 11.22 -1.84 -1.29
C ALA A 162 10.05 -1.10 -2.00
N LEU A 163 9.21 -0.38 -1.23
CA LEU A 163 8.03 0.30 -1.76
C LEU A 163 8.30 1.23 -2.94
N PRO A 164 9.28 2.17 -2.88
CA PRO A 164 9.54 3.08 -4.00
C PRO A 164 9.98 2.33 -5.26
N VAL A 165 10.84 1.32 -5.12
CA VAL A 165 11.33 0.50 -6.23
C VAL A 165 10.18 -0.27 -6.88
N PHE A 166 9.36 -0.91 -6.06
CA PHE A 166 8.19 -1.66 -6.52
C PHE A 166 7.17 -0.75 -7.23
N ALA A 167 6.87 0.42 -6.65
CA ALA A 167 5.97 1.39 -7.24
C ALA A 167 6.47 1.90 -8.59
N VAL A 168 7.75 2.30 -8.69
CA VAL A 168 8.34 2.78 -9.94
C VAL A 168 8.34 1.70 -11.01
N LEU A 169 8.64 0.44 -10.64
CA LEU A 169 8.63 -0.68 -11.58
C LEU A 169 7.24 -0.93 -12.15
N ILE A 170 6.22 -1.03 -11.29
CA ILE A 170 4.83 -1.25 -11.71
C ILE A 170 4.31 -0.08 -12.54
N ILE A 171 4.51 1.14 -12.09
CA ILE A 171 4.10 2.36 -12.77
C ILE A 171 4.78 2.48 -14.14
N GLY A 172 6.09 2.23 -14.19
CA GLY A 172 6.87 2.27 -15.43
C GLY A 172 6.42 1.22 -16.44
N LEU A 173 6.20 -0.02 -15.98
CA LEU A 173 5.70 -1.09 -16.83
C LEU A 173 4.31 -0.77 -17.38
N ALA A 174 3.42 -0.28 -16.52
CA ALA A 174 2.08 0.16 -16.92
C ALA A 174 2.12 1.26 -17.97
N PHE A 175 2.96 2.27 -17.74
CA PHE A 175 3.12 3.38 -18.67
C PHE A 175 3.54 2.87 -20.06
N ILE A 176 4.52 1.96 -20.12
CA ILE A 176 5.00 1.36 -21.36
C ILE A 176 3.90 0.54 -22.04
N ILE A 177 3.23 -0.34 -21.30
CA ILE A 177 2.14 -1.18 -21.85
C ILE A 177 1.04 -0.31 -22.43
N PHE A 178 0.56 0.69 -21.69
CA PHE A 178 -0.50 1.57 -22.18
C PHE A 178 -0.05 2.45 -23.33
N MET A 179 1.19 2.89 -23.35
CA MET A 179 1.74 3.64 -24.48
C MET A 179 1.72 2.80 -25.78
N VAL A 180 2.05 1.51 -25.66
CA VAL A 180 1.99 0.58 -26.79
C VAL A 180 0.54 0.31 -27.21
N VAL A 181 -0.33 0.01 -26.25
CA VAL A 181 -1.75 -0.33 -26.48
C VAL A 181 -2.53 0.83 -27.10
N PHE A 182 -2.40 2.02 -26.51
CA PHE A 182 -3.19 3.18 -26.92
C PHE A 182 -2.51 4.08 -27.95
N ARG A 183 -1.23 3.82 -28.25
CA ARG A 183 -0.42 4.67 -29.15
C ARG A 183 -0.59 6.15 -28.83
N SER A 184 -0.40 6.49 -27.55
CA SER A 184 -0.51 7.83 -26.99
C SER A 184 0.44 7.96 -25.81
N LEU A 185 0.97 9.17 -25.56
CA LEU A 185 1.75 9.49 -24.36
C LEU A 185 0.87 9.99 -23.22
N LEU A 186 -0.19 10.71 -23.55
CA LEU A 186 -1.00 11.38 -22.54
C LEU A 186 -2.03 10.46 -21.89
N VAL A 187 -2.49 9.43 -22.59
CA VAL A 187 -3.40 8.42 -22.01
C VAL A 187 -2.70 7.62 -20.90
N PRO A 188 -1.50 7.03 -21.11
CA PRO A 188 -0.76 6.39 -20.02
C PRO A 188 -0.45 7.33 -18.86
N LEU A 189 -0.03 8.55 -19.15
CA LEU A 189 0.30 9.54 -18.13
C LEU A 189 -0.89 9.82 -17.21
N LYS A 190 -2.08 10.10 -17.78
CA LYS A 190 -3.29 10.33 -16.96
C LYS A 190 -3.71 9.07 -16.20
N ALA A 191 -3.54 7.88 -16.78
CA ALA A 191 -3.89 6.61 -16.13
C ALA A 191 -3.01 6.37 -14.90
N VAL A 192 -1.70 6.58 -15.04
CA VAL A 192 -0.72 6.48 -13.94
C VAL A 192 -1.02 7.51 -12.85
N LEU A 193 -1.23 8.78 -13.22
CA LEU A 193 -1.55 9.83 -12.24
C LEU A 193 -2.87 9.55 -11.51
N GLY A 194 -3.86 9.04 -12.21
CA GLY A 194 -5.13 8.63 -11.61
C GLY A 194 -4.94 7.48 -10.62
N PHE A 195 -4.14 6.48 -10.98
CA PHE A 195 -3.82 5.36 -10.10
C PHE A 195 -3.05 5.81 -8.85
N VAL A 196 -2.01 6.64 -9.00
CA VAL A 196 -1.24 7.16 -7.86
C VAL A 196 -2.14 7.97 -6.92
N LEU A 197 -3.04 8.77 -7.46
CA LEU A 197 -4.00 9.55 -6.67
C LEU A 197 -4.99 8.63 -5.92
N SER A 198 -5.51 7.60 -6.57
CA SER A 198 -6.39 6.61 -5.97
C SER A 198 -5.69 5.81 -4.87
N LEU A 199 -4.45 5.38 -5.13
CA LEU A 199 -3.61 4.67 -4.15
C LEU A 199 -3.30 5.54 -2.93
N GLY A 200 -2.89 6.79 -3.15
CA GLY A 200 -2.63 7.75 -2.07
C GLY A 200 -3.88 7.99 -1.23
N ALA A 201 -5.04 8.15 -1.86
CA ALA A 201 -6.32 8.29 -1.15
C ALA A 201 -6.69 7.02 -0.38
N THR A 202 -6.43 5.84 -0.93
CA THR A 202 -6.70 4.56 -0.27
C THR A 202 -5.87 4.39 0.99
N LEU A 203 -4.56 4.55 0.87
CA LEU A 203 -3.64 4.44 2.01
C LEU A 203 -3.86 5.57 3.02
N GLY A 204 -4.11 6.78 2.55
CA GLY A 204 -4.46 7.91 3.42
C GLY A 204 -5.76 7.68 4.20
N PHE A 205 -6.78 7.12 3.56
CA PHE A 205 -8.03 6.76 4.24
C PHE A 205 -7.82 5.67 5.30
N VAL A 206 -7.04 4.63 4.98
CA VAL A 206 -6.70 3.57 5.93
C VAL A 206 -5.92 4.14 7.12
N THR A 207 -4.93 4.99 6.88
CA THR A 207 -4.18 5.68 7.95
C THR A 207 -5.12 6.50 8.82
N TRP A 208 -6.00 7.28 8.21
CA TRP A 208 -6.96 8.12 8.94
C TRP A 208 -7.93 7.31 9.82
N VAL A 209 -8.39 6.14 9.34
CA VAL A 209 -9.27 5.27 10.11
C VAL A 209 -8.50 4.48 11.16
N ILE A 210 -7.45 3.78 10.78
CA ILE A 210 -6.79 2.77 11.61
C ILE A 210 -5.77 3.42 12.56
N GLN A 211 -4.87 4.24 12.03
CA GLN A 211 -3.78 4.82 12.81
C GLN A 211 -4.25 6.04 13.60
N ASP A 212 -4.94 6.98 12.95
CA ASP A 212 -5.43 8.19 13.60
C ASP A 212 -6.70 7.95 14.46
N GLY A 213 -7.27 6.74 14.39
CA GLY A 213 -8.39 6.32 15.21
C GLY A 213 -9.73 6.98 14.88
N ASN A 214 -9.91 7.48 13.63
CA ASN A 214 -11.16 8.13 13.25
C ASN A 214 -12.18 7.11 12.76
N PHE A 215 -13.32 7.02 13.45
CA PHE A 215 -14.42 6.11 13.09
C PHE A 215 -14.03 4.61 13.07
N TYR A 216 -12.92 4.22 13.72
CA TYR A 216 -12.47 2.83 13.73
C TYR A 216 -13.54 1.87 14.26
N GLU A 217 -14.31 2.29 15.28
CA GLU A 217 -15.43 1.51 15.84
C GLU A 217 -16.53 1.24 14.80
N VAL A 218 -16.81 2.22 13.90
CA VAL A 218 -17.83 2.06 12.84
C VAL A 218 -17.43 0.94 11.87
N PHE A 219 -16.12 0.75 11.66
CA PHE A 219 -15.58 -0.31 10.82
C PHE A 219 -15.28 -1.61 11.59
N GLY A 220 -15.64 -1.66 12.88
CA GLY A 220 -15.48 -2.86 13.72
C GLY A 220 -14.04 -3.11 14.18
N PHE A 221 -13.24 -2.06 14.36
CA PHE A 221 -11.90 -2.15 14.98
C PHE A 221 -11.99 -1.80 16.46
N ALA A 222 -11.22 -2.48 17.28
CA ALA A 222 -11.23 -2.33 18.73
C ALA A 222 -10.35 -1.15 19.21
N THR A 223 -9.27 -0.88 18.50
CA THR A 223 -8.28 0.15 18.85
C THR A 223 -7.61 0.71 17.60
N SER A 224 -6.94 1.85 17.76
CA SER A 224 -6.04 2.38 16.73
C SER A 224 -4.73 1.60 16.69
N SER A 225 -4.12 1.52 15.51
CA SER A 225 -2.92 0.73 15.28
C SER A 225 -2.10 1.25 14.10
N PRO A 226 -0.80 0.95 14.03
CA PRO A 226 -0.05 1.17 12.81
C PRO A 226 -0.69 0.43 11.62
N VAL A 227 -0.46 0.95 10.42
CA VAL A 227 -0.91 0.31 9.19
C VAL A 227 -0.08 -0.95 8.93
N LEU A 228 -0.72 -2.04 8.47
CA LEU A 228 -0.01 -3.28 8.13
C LEU A 228 1.17 -3.02 7.20
N ASN A 229 2.35 -3.49 7.58
CA ASN A 229 3.60 -3.21 6.85
C ASN A 229 3.60 -3.71 5.39
N PHE A 230 2.91 -4.79 5.07
CA PHE A 230 2.77 -5.32 3.70
C PHE A 230 1.56 -4.77 2.94
N LEU A 231 0.66 -4.04 3.62
CA LEU A 231 -0.58 -3.52 3.00
C LEU A 231 -0.32 -2.63 1.79
N PRO A 232 0.65 -1.70 1.80
CA PRO A 232 0.90 -0.86 0.62
C PRO A 232 1.28 -1.68 -0.61
N ILE A 233 2.18 -2.68 -0.47
CA ILE A 233 2.59 -3.55 -1.59
C ILE A 233 1.41 -4.37 -2.11
N LEU A 234 0.63 -4.96 -1.21
CA LEU A 234 -0.56 -5.73 -1.55
C LEU A 234 -1.61 -4.86 -2.25
N THR A 235 -1.85 -3.67 -1.72
CA THR A 235 -2.81 -2.70 -2.28
C THR A 235 -2.37 -2.23 -3.66
N ILE A 236 -1.08 -1.90 -3.85
CA ILE A 236 -0.52 -1.56 -5.16
C ILE A 236 -0.77 -2.71 -6.14
N GLY A 237 -0.40 -3.94 -5.80
CA GLY A 237 -0.52 -5.07 -6.70
C GLY A 237 -1.96 -5.38 -7.12
N ILE A 238 -2.87 -5.45 -6.14
CA ILE A 238 -4.27 -5.78 -6.40
C ILE A 238 -5.00 -4.63 -7.10
N LEU A 239 -4.96 -3.43 -6.54
CA LEU A 239 -5.66 -2.29 -7.14
C LEU A 239 -5.10 -1.95 -8.51
N PHE A 240 -3.78 -2.08 -8.72
CA PHE A 240 -3.19 -1.88 -10.02
C PHE A 240 -3.76 -2.84 -11.07
N GLY A 241 -3.78 -4.16 -10.77
CA GLY A 241 -4.34 -5.14 -11.68
C GLY A 241 -5.79 -4.84 -12.05
N LEU A 242 -6.62 -4.57 -11.04
CA LEU A 242 -8.04 -4.23 -11.25
C LEU A 242 -8.21 -2.92 -12.02
N ALA A 243 -7.43 -1.92 -11.64
CA ALA A 243 -7.44 -0.61 -12.25
C ALA A 243 -7.10 -0.69 -13.75
N MET A 244 -6.13 -1.52 -14.12
CA MET A 244 -5.69 -1.65 -15.52
C MET A 244 -6.78 -2.23 -16.42
N ASP A 245 -7.48 -3.26 -15.98
CA ASP A 245 -8.54 -3.90 -16.75
C ASP A 245 -9.66 -2.91 -17.10
N TYR A 246 -10.08 -2.10 -16.13
CA TYR A 246 -11.11 -1.08 -16.37
C TYR A 246 -10.62 0.05 -17.28
N GLU A 247 -9.36 0.46 -17.15
CA GLU A 247 -8.78 1.50 -18.00
C GLU A 247 -8.71 1.05 -19.45
N VAL A 248 -8.20 -0.16 -19.68
CA VAL A 248 -8.14 -0.72 -21.04
C VAL A 248 -9.53 -0.75 -21.65
N PHE A 249 -10.52 -1.28 -20.92
CA PHE A 249 -11.87 -1.43 -21.43
C PHE A 249 -12.54 -0.09 -21.76
N LEU A 250 -12.42 0.91 -20.87
CA LEU A 250 -13.01 2.23 -21.04
C LEU A 250 -12.34 3.02 -22.18
N VAL A 251 -11.00 3.02 -22.21
CA VAL A 251 -10.23 3.85 -23.15
C VAL A 251 -10.19 3.23 -24.55
N SER A 252 -10.22 1.90 -24.69
CA SER A 252 -10.30 1.25 -26.00
C SER A 252 -11.57 1.66 -26.72
N ARG A 253 -12.71 1.68 -26.04
CA ARG A 253 -13.98 2.16 -26.63
C ARG A 253 -13.95 3.65 -27.02
N MET A 254 -13.30 4.46 -26.17
CA MET A 254 -13.10 5.88 -26.53
C MET A 254 -12.22 6.04 -27.78
N ARG A 255 -11.17 5.21 -27.91
CA ARG A 255 -10.26 5.24 -29.06
C ARG A 255 -10.95 4.81 -30.35
N GLU A 256 -11.70 3.71 -30.30
CA GLU A 256 -12.48 3.20 -31.41
C GLU A 256 -13.43 4.28 -31.99
N GLU A 257 -14.26 4.88 -31.11
CA GLU A 257 -15.15 5.96 -31.54
C GLU A 257 -14.38 7.20 -32.02
N TYR A 258 -13.22 7.52 -31.43
CA TYR A 258 -12.40 8.63 -31.91
C TYR A 258 -11.82 8.37 -33.29
N ALA A 259 -11.41 7.15 -33.61
CA ALA A 259 -10.89 6.75 -34.90
C ALA A 259 -11.97 6.91 -36.00
N HIS A 260 -13.24 6.60 -35.70
CA HIS A 260 -14.35 6.73 -36.60
C HIS A 260 -14.89 8.16 -36.76
N SER A 261 -15.02 8.90 -35.63
CA SER A 261 -15.70 10.20 -35.64
C SER A 261 -14.76 11.41 -35.70
N GLY A 262 -13.48 11.26 -35.37
CA GLY A 262 -12.51 12.36 -35.23
C GLY A 262 -12.86 13.36 -34.12
N ASN A 263 -13.91 13.08 -33.33
CA ASN A 263 -14.42 13.98 -32.30
C ASN A 263 -14.18 13.43 -30.91
N ALA A 264 -13.23 14.03 -30.18
CA ALA A 264 -12.82 13.56 -28.84
C ALA A 264 -13.98 13.58 -27.81
N ARG A 265 -14.83 14.60 -27.82
CA ARG A 265 -16.01 14.65 -26.94
C ARG A 265 -16.99 13.52 -27.20
N LYS A 266 -17.29 13.27 -28.47
CA LYS A 266 -18.18 12.19 -28.88
C LYS A 266 -17.61 10.83 -28.46
N ALA A 267 -16.31 10.63 -28.63
CA ALA A 267 -15.60 9.44 -28.24
C ALA A 267 -15.73 9.16 -26.74
N VAL A 268 -15.47 10.17 -25.88
CA VAL A 268 -15.60 10.03 -24.43
C VAL A 268 -17.03 9.71 -24.02
N MET A 269 -18.02 10.38 -24.63
CA MET A 269 -19.44 10.13 -24.33
C MET A 269 -19.88 8.72 -24.73
N ALA A 270 -19.40 8.20 -25.86
CA ALA A 270 -19.65 6.84 -26.29
C ALA A 270 -19.00 5.81 -25.32
N GLY A 271 -17.73 6.01 -24.95
CA GLY A 271 -17.04 5.15 -23.99
C GLY A 271 -17.77 5.06 -22.65
N ILE A 272 -18.20 6.19 -22.08
CA ILE A 272 -18.97 6.18 -20.82
C ILE A 272 -20.30 5.45 -20.99
N ARG A 273 -21.00 5.66 -22.10
CA ARG A 273 -22.31 5.06 -22.33
C ARG A 273 -22.24 3.55 -22.50
N GLU A 274 -21.23 3.07 -23.19
CA GLU A 274 -21.07 1.64 -23.52
C GLU A 274 -20.35 0.86 -22.43
N SER A 275 -19.29 1.43 -21.87
CA SER A 275 -18.45 0.75 -20.86
C SER A 275 -18.82 1.10 -19.41
N GLY A 276 -19.45 2.25 -19.16
CA GLY A 276 -19.72 2.72 -17.80
C GLY A 276 -20.62 1.78 -17.00
N GLY A 277 -21.57 1.08 -17.64
CA GLY A 277 -22.39 0.07 -16.97
C GLY A 277 -21.58 -1.14 -16.50
N VAL A 278 -20.66 -1.61 -17.32
CA VAL A 278 -19.79 -2.75 -17.00
C VAL A 278 -18.82 -2.38 -15.87
N VAL A 279 -18.16 -1.23 -15.96
CA VAL A 279 -17.26 -0.73 -14.92
C VAL A 279 -17.98 -0.56 -13.58
N THR A 280 -19.20 0.00 -13.61
CA THR A 280 -20.00 0.18 -12.39
C THR A 280 -20.41 -1.17 -11.79
N ALA A 281 -20.89 -2.11 -12.59
CA ALA A 281 -21.30 -3.43 -12.10
C ALA A 281 -20.12 -4.21 -11.52
N ALA A 282 -18.99 -4.24 -12.23
CA ALA A 282 -17.77 -4.89 -11.77
C ALA A 282 -17.24 -4.24 -10.48
N GLY A 283 -17.21 -2.90 -10.42
CA GLY A 283 -16.82 -2.17 -9.21
C GLY A 283 -17.72 -2.51 -8.01
N LEU A 284 -19.03 -2.57 -8.19
CA LEU A 284 -19.96 -2.95 -7.11
C LEU A 284 -19.76 -4.40 -6.64
N ILE A 285 -19.52 -5.33 -7.55
CA ILE A 285 -19.23 -6.73 -7.21
C ILE A 285 -17.96 -6.80 -6.36
N MET A 286 -16.91 -6.09 -6.75
CA MET A 286 -15.65 -6.09 -6.01
C MET A 286 -15.76 -5.42 -4.65
N ILE A 287 -16.48 -4.30 -4.57
CA ILE A 287 -16.81 -3.66 -3.29
C ILE A 287 -17.53 -4.65 -2.37
N ALA A 288 -18.51 -5.38 -2.88
CA ALA A 288 -19.24 -6.37 -2.09
C ALA A 288 -18.34 -7.51 -1.58
N VAL A 289 -17.42 -8.00 -2.43
CA VAL A 289 -16.45 -9.04 -2.06
C VAL A 289 -15.49 -8.55 -0.98
N PHE A 290 -14.87 -7.38 -1.20
CA PHE A 290 -13.89 -6.86 -0.25
C PHE A 290 -14.53 -6.34 1.05
N ALA A 291 -15.74 -5.80 0.98
CA ALA A 291 -16.53 -5.46 2.17
C ALA A 291 -16.85 -6.70 3.01
N GLY A 292 -16.98 -7.87 2.40
CA GLY A 292 -17.08 -9.14 3.13
C GLY A 292 -15.85 -9.42 4.02
N PHE A 293 -14.65 -9.04 3.59
CA PHE A 293 -13.44 -9.18 4.40
C PHE A 293 -13.42 -8.24 5.62
N MET A 294 -14.09 -7.07 5.54
CA MET A 294 -14.23 -6.18 6.69
C MET A 294 -15.07 -6.80 7.82
N MET A 295 -15.85 -7.84 7.54
CA MET A 295 -16.63 -8.57 8.53
C MET A 295 -15.87 -9.77 9.14
N ALA A 296 -14.63 -10.00 8.74
CA ALA A 296 -13.82 -11.08 9.31
C ALA A 296 -13.49 -10.81 10.79
N PRO A 297 -13.37 -11.84 11.63
CA PRO A 297 -12.95 -11.65 13.02
C PRO A 297 -11.48 -11.28 13.17
N ASP A 298 -10.65 -11.60 12.18
CA ASP A 298 -9.23 -11.32 12.16
C ASP A 298 -8.93 -9.86 11.77
N PRO A 299 -8.21 -9.09 12.61
CA PRO A 299 -7.91 -7.68 12.36
C PRO A 299 -7.15 -7.43 11.05
N MET A 300 -6.19 -8.30 10.68
CA MET A 300 -5.43 -8.14 9.44
C MET A 300 -6.34 -8.23 8.21
N THR A 301 -7.22 -9.22 8.19
CA THR A 301 -8.19 -9.41 7.10
C THR A 301 -9.17 -8.23 7.01
N LYS A 302 -9.61 -7.69 8.16
CA LYS A 302 -10.44 -6.46 8.20
C LYS A 302 -9.73 -5.27 7.56
N ILE A 303 -8.47 -5.02 7.92
CA ILE A 303 -7.67 -3.89 7.38
C ILE A 303 -7.51 -4.02 5.86
N ILE A 304 -7.19 -5.22 5.37
CA ILE A 304 -7.08 -5.50 3.94
C ILE A 304 -8.44 -5.27 3.25
N GLY A 305 -9.52 -5.75 3.85
CA GLY A 305 -10.89 -5.52 3.36
C GLY A 305 -11.24 -4.06 3.27
N LEU A 306 -10.90 -3.26 4.29
CA LEU A 306 -11.10 -1.81 4.31
C LEU A 306 -10.34 -1.13 3.16
N ALA A 307 -9.04 -1.42 3.05
CA ALA A 307 -8.18 -0.84 2.01
C ALA A 307 -8.70 -1.14 0.61
N LEU A 308 -9.00 -2.40 0.32
CA LEU A 308 -9.44 -2.80 -1.03
C LEU A 308 -10.85 -2.30 -1.34
N THR A 309 -11.76 -2.28 -0.37
CA THR A 309 -13.11 -1.74 -0.56
C THR A 309 -13.07 -0.27 -0.95
N PHE A 310 -12.41 0.56 -0.15
CA PHE A 310 -12.30 1.99 -0.44
C PHE A 310 -11.40 2.29 -1.62
N GLY A 311 -10.36 1.48 -1.84
CA GLY A 311 -9.53 1.57 -3.03
C GLY A 311 -10.32 1.39 -4.32
N VAL A 312 -11.21 0.40 -4.38
CA VAL A 312 -12.09 0.21 -5.54
C VAL A 312 -13.12 1.34 -5.65
N ILE A 313 -13.66 1.85 -4.53
CA ILE A 313 -14.58 3.00 -4.55
C ILE A 313 -13.89 4.21 -5.17
N PHE A 314 -12.68 4.55 -4.71
CA PHE A 314 -11.93 5.71 -5.20
C PHE A 314 -11.51 5.54 -6.65
N ASP A 315 -11.01 4.36 -7.02
CA ASP A 315 -10.59 4.10 -8.41
C ASP A 315 -11.78 4.04 -9.38
N ALA A 316 -12.74 3.16 -9.16
CA ALA A 316 -13.82 2.91 -10.12
C ALA A 316 -14.76 4.11 -10.25
N PHE A 317 -15.15 4.75 -9.14
CA PHE A 317 -16.19 5.79 -9.21
C PHE A 317 -15.62 7.20 -9.32
N ILE A 318 -14.55 7.53 -8.57
CA ILE A 318 -14.00 8.88 -8.61
C ILE A 318 -12.99 9.02 -9.74
N VAL A 319 -11.99 8.14 -9.81
CA VAL A 319 -10.99 8.27 -10.89
C VAL A 319 -11.61 7.94 -12.25
N ARG A 320 -12.20 6.76 -12.42
CA ARG A 320 -12.62 6.26 -13.73
C ARG A 320 -13.91 6.82 -14.25
N MET A 321 -14.90 6.96 -13.40
CA MET A 321 -16.21 7.46 -13.82
C MET A 321 -16.35 8.98 -13.76
N MET A 322 -15.38 9.68 -13.12
CA MET A 322 -15.43 11.13 -12.96
C MET A 322 -14.17 11.83 -13.49
N ILE A 323 -12.97 11.56 -12.94
CA ILE A 323 -11.74 12.28 -13.32
C ILE A 323 -11.30 11.93 -14.75
N VAL A 324 -11.18 10.64 -15.08
CA VAL A 324 -10.69 10.18 -16.39
C VAL A 324 -11.50 10.74 -17.54
N PRO A 325 -12.84 10.62 -17.59
CA PRO A 325 -13.63 11.18 -18.67
C PRO A 325 -13.56 12.71 -18.73
N ALA A 326 -13.56 13.38 -17.57
CA ALA A 326 -13.45 14.83 -17.50
C ALA A 326 -12.13 15.34 -18.10
N VAL A 327 -11.01 14.72 -17.69
CA VAL A 327 -9.67 15.04 -18.22
C VAL A 327 -9.58 14.73 -19.70
N MET A 328 -10.13 13.61 -20.18
CA MET A 328 -10.14 13.26 -21.60
C MET A 328 -10.93 14.27 -22.44
N ILE A 329 -12.06 14.80 -21.92
CA ILE A 329 -12.80 15.88 -22.58
C ILE A 329 -11.98 17.16 -22.66
N LEU A 330 -11.27 17.52 -21.57
CA LEU A 330 -10.43 18.73 -21.51
C LEU A 330 -9.22 18.64 -22.43
N MET A 331 -8.57 17.48 -22.49
CA MET A 331 -7.42 17.23 -23.38
C MET A 331 -7.83 17.20 -24.85
N GLY A 332 -9.04 16.80 -25.17
CA GLY A 332 -9.56 16.75 -26.52
C GLY A 332 -8.68 15.92 -27.47
N LYS A 333 -8.27 16.51 -28.60
CA LYS A 333 -7.39 15.84 -29.58
C LYS A 333 -5.99 15.53 -29.04
N ALA A 334 -5.50 16.31 -28.07
CA ALA A 334 -4.19 16.09 -27.49
C ALA A 334 -4.09 14.75 -26.74
N ALA A 335 -5.19 14.22 -26.22
CA ALA A 335 -5.23 12.91 -25.57
C ALA A 335 -4.68 11.79 -26.47
N TRP A 336 -4.80 11.91 -27.77
CA TRP A 336 -4.40 10.91 -28.77
C TRP A 336 -3.08 11.24 -29.46
N TYR A 337 -2.32 12.19 -28.91
CA TYR A 337 -1.05 12.61 -29.50
C TYR A 337 0.04 11.56 -29.29
N MET A 338 0.71 11.17 -30.39
CA MET A 338 1.89 10.33 -30.42
C MET A 338 2.97 10.99 -31.27
N PRO A 339 4.20 11.20 -30.75
CA PRO A 339 5.32 11.69 -31.53
C PRO A 339 5.68 10.73 -32.67
N LYS A 340 5.90 11.25 -33.88
CA LYS A 340 6.20 10.43 -35.08
C LYS A 340 7.42 9.53 -34.95
N TRP A 341 8.44 9.94 -34.19
CA TRP A 341 9.64 9.13 -33.95
C TRP A 341 9.34 7.91 -33.07
N LEU A 342 8.49 8.09 -32.06
CA LEU A 342 8.09 7.04 -31.14
C LEU A 342 7.10 6.07 -31.80
N ASP A 343 6.21 6.59 -32.62
CA ASP A 343 5.23 5.82 -33.40
C ASP A 343 5.90 4.81 -34.37
N LYS A 344 7.12 5.13 -34.84
CA LYS A 344 7.92 4.24 -35.70
C LYS A 344 8.60 3.10 -34.95
N ILE A 345 8.88 3.29 -33.66
CA ILE A 345 9.62 2.32 -32.85
C ILE A 345 8.65 1.30 -32.22
N LEU A 346 7.42 1.74 -31.91
CA LEU A 346 6.43 0.91 -31.24
C LEU A 346 5.90 -0.20 -32.17
N PRO A 347 5.75 -1.42 -31.67
CA PRO A 347 5.12 -2.51 -32.41
C PRO A 347 3.67 -2.14 -32.77
N ASN A 348 3.26 -2.52 -33.98
CA ASN A 348 1.88 -2.32 -34.41
C ASN A 348 1.04 -3.52 -33.89
N ILE A 349 0.50 -3.37 -32.70
CA ILE A 349 -0.39 -4.40 -32.11
C ILE A 349 -1.81 -4.07 -32.55
N ASP A 350 -2.34 -4.87 -33.44
CA ASP A 350 -3.73 -4.79 -33.90
C ASP A 350 -4.66 -5.45 -32.86
N ILE A 351 -5.03 -4.69 -31.85
CA ILE A 351 -5.89 -5.17 -30.74
C ILE A 351 -7.34 -5.32 -31.21
N GLU A 352 -7.72 -4.58 -32.24
CA GLU A 352 -9.11 -4.50 -32.73
C GLU A 352 -9.37 -5.41 -33.96
N GLY A 353 -8.33 -6.08 -34.47
CA GLY A 353 -8.47 -6.95 -35.65
C GLY A 353 -8.81 -6.16 -36.94
N GLU A 354 -8.47 -4.85 -37.00
CA GLU A 354 -8.71 -4.02 -38.19
C GLU A 354 -8.08 -4.61 -39.47
N SER A 355 -6.92 -5.26 -39.31
CA SER A 355 -6.25 -5.94 -40.41
C SER A 355 -7.08 -7.10 -40.95
N ILE A 356 -7.72 -7.86 -40.07
CA ILE A 356 -8.60 -8.98 -40.42
C ILE A 356 -9.89 -8.47 -41.07
N ILE A 357 -10.49 -7.40 -40.58
CA ILE A 357 -11.70 -6.78 -41.13
C ILE A 357 -11.42 -6.24 -42.54
N LYS A 358 -10.29 -5.54 -42.73
CA LYS A 358 -9.87 -5.04 -44.05
C LYS A 358 -9.55 -6.16 -45.03
N GLU A 359 -9.03 -7.29 -44.57
CA GLU A 359 -8.84 -8.48 -45.42
C GLU A 359 -10.17 -9.16 -45.82
N LEU A 360 -11.12 -9.20 -44.91
CA LEU A 360 -12.45 -9.75 -45.16
C LEU A 360 -13.27 -8.85 -46.09
N GLU A 361 -13.14 -7.52 -45.98
CA GLU A 361 -13.77 -6.57 -46.90
C GLU A 361 -13.18 -6.59 -48.33
N LYS A 362 -11.86 -6.87 -48.42
CA LYS A 362 -11.20 -7.05 -49.75
C LYS A 362 -11.56 -8.38 -50.45
N LYS A 363 -12.07 -9.36 -49.69
CA LYS A 363 -12.49 -10.67 -50.24
C LYS A 363 -13.99 -10.72 -50.58
N LYS A 364 -14.74 -9.68 -50.30
CA LYS A 364 -16.10 -9.45 -50.80
C LYS A 364 -16.11 -8.55 -52.04
#